data_0706018b2d97f39ea181cf944355f287
#
_entry.id   0706018b2d97f39ea181cf944355f287
#
_cell.length_a   1.000
_cell.length_b   1.000
_cell.length_c   1.000
_cell.angle_alpha   90.00
_cell.angle_beta   90.00
_cell.angle_gamma   90.00
#
_symmetry.space_group_name_H-M   'P 1'
#
loop_
_entity.id
_entity.type
_entity.pdbx_description
1 polymer ?
#
loop_
_entity_poly.entity_id
_entity_poly.type
_entity_poly.pdbx_seq_one_letter_code
_entity_poly.pdbx_strand_id
1 'polypeptide(L)'
;MVGRGREFDPVGAFGDFFGEQDVAFMVSLKTARGMRERLAKGESILLHALVKAGQHAGNYEVVTATIPGADPKLKEEEIAFSCHLDHQRPGANDNASGCATILEVARTLKRLTAAHTSGGCTPIGKINDEKMDAATREEFERLEPCEWWTGGGVLAEPARTIRFIFPPEIEGTLALLNGKPEFAKRIKAVIHMDMVGGGQETKAVFHVTRGPMSLPSFVHDVAWAFAEFVNEESYKFAATGEAKYPMVAPEGGKEPLRAEYSAYTMGSDHDVYQDSSFGIPAIYLNDWPDRYIHTNFDTAANIDPTKLKRAAFIGAASGYFLANPPGPEVFAIWALAKRGTLQQESFRAWRSRHLPTEERLPAISAFCVHETELFKQLRSMIDELPKELREGFDAEIPKCWTGYAPIGPIEPKVAEAMRLIFRRSSQPKGPLAVFGYDYFAEHAKAVGVAAPKLLGYEGLWGSGEEYAYEVLDFADGKRNAREIRDAVSAEYGPVPLEMVVEFLKALEKIGLVEQVK
;
A
#
# COMPACT_ATOMS: atom_id res chain seq x y z
N MET A 1 -2.60 -14.74 -26.34
CA MET A 1 -1.33 -15.04 -25.63
C MET A 1 -0.63 -13.73 -25.34
N VAL A 2 -0.77 -13.26 -24.14
CA VAL A 2 -0.08 -12.05 -23.66
C VAL A 2 1.20 -12.52 -23.00
N GLY A 3 2.34 -12.36 -23.67
CA GLY A 3 3.63 -12.64 -23.06
C GLY A 3 4.12 -11.40 -22.33
N ARG A 4 4.14 -11.40 -21.01
CA ARG A 4 4.97 -10.42 -20.30
C ARG A 4 6.40 -10.63 -20.74
N GLY A 5 7.01 -9.60 -21.33
CA GLY A 5 8.38 -9.65 -21.85
C GLY A 5 9.40 -9.67 -20.72
N ARG A 6 9.62 -10.84 -20.13
CA ARG A 6 10.67 -11.03 -19.11
C ARG A 6 11.98 -11.36 -19.80
N GLU A 7 13.09 -10.87 -19.28
CA GLU A 7 14.44 -11.08 -19.80
C GLU A 7 14.92 -12.53 -19.68
N PHE A 8 14.28 -13.35 -18.84
CA PHE A 8 14.58 -14.75 -18.62
C PHE A 8 13.35 -15.61 -18.95
N ASP A 9 13.58 -16.91 -19.15
CA ASP A 9 12.51 -17.87 -19.51
C ASP A 9 12.14 -18.72 -18.29
N PRO A 10 11.27 -18.24 -17.39
CA PRO A 10 10.90 -18.99 -16.20
C PRO A 10 10.07 -20.23 -16.56
N VAL A 11 10.42 -21.35 -15.97
CA VAL A 11 9.72 -22.63 -16.21
C VAL A 11 8.39 -22.70 -15.47
N GLY A 12 8.26 -22.00 -14.36
CA GLY A 12 7.09 -22.01 -13.48
C GLY A 12 6.40 -20.67 -13.35
N ALA A 13 6.45 -19.82 -14.38
CA ALA A 13 5.72 -18.56 -14.36
C ALA A 13 4.22 -18.80 -14.23
N PHE A 14 3.58 -18.02 -13.40
CA PHE A 14 2.14 -17.92 -13.31
C PHE A 14 1.76 -16.43 -13.34
N GLY A 15 0.52 -16.14 -13.57
CA GLY A 15 0.04 -14.77 -13.66
C GLY A 15 -1.46 -14.77 -13.57
N ASP A 16 -1.95 -13.61 -13.28
CA ASP A 16 -3.37 -13.36 -13.22
C ASP A 16 -3.98 -13.47 -14.60
N PHE A 17 -5.16 -13.97 -14.64
CA PHE A 17 -5.90 -14.15 -15.85
C PHE A 17 -7.20 -13.38 -15.72
N PHE A 18 -7.28 -12.27 -16.44
CA PHE A 18 -8.45 -11.40 -16.46
C PHE A 18 -9.19 -11.55 -17.79
N GLY A 19 -10.46 -11.79 -17.74
CA GLY A 19 -11.33 -11.80 -18.90
C GLY A 19 -12.34 -12.95 -18.98
N GLU A 20 -13.31 -12.83 -19.86
CA GLU A 20 -14.39 -13.79 -20.12
C GLU A 20 -13.92 -15.02 -20.93
N GLN A 21 -12.86 -15.68 -20.51
CA GLN A 21 -12.34 -16.84 -21.24
C GLN A 21 -12.45 -18.09 -20.38
N ASP A 22 -12.90 -19.18 -20.99
CA ASP A 22 -13.19 -20.42 -20.29
C ASP A 22 -11.93 -21.08 -19.70
N VAL A 23 -10.78 -20.97 -20.37
CA VAL A 23 -9.53 -21.62 -19.97
C VAL A 23 -8.31 -20.88 -20.49
N ALA A 24 -7.29 -20.68 -19.64
CA ALA A 24 -5.98 -20.22 -20.04
C ALA A 24 -4.86 -21.03 -19.38
N PHE A 25 -3.74 -21.15 -20.07
CA PHE A 25 -2.53 -21.79 -19.57
C PHE A 25 -1.33 -20.87 -19.72
N MET A 26 -0.60 -20.69 -18.65
CA MET A 26 0.69 -20.00 -18.70
C MET A 26 1.75 -20.92 -19.28
N VAL A 27 2.47 -20.42 -20.25
CA VAL A 27 3.62 -21.10 -20.87
C VAL A 27 4.84 -20.18 -20.85
N SER A 28 6.04 -20.78 -20.83
CA SER A 28 7.27 -20.00 -20.90
C SER A 28 7.34 -19.16 -22.19
N LEU A 29 8.07 -18.04 -22.15
CA LEU A 29 8.27 -17.19 -23.33
C LEU A 29 8.88 -17.96 -24.50
N LYS A 30 9.84 -18.86 -24.22
CA LYS A 30 10.47 -19.75 -25.21
C LYS A 30 9.43 -20.66 -25.87
N THR A 31 8.57 -21.30 -25.08
CA THR A 31 7.49 -22.14 -25.59
C THR A 31 6.51 -21.32 -26.43
N ALA A 32 6.10 -20.13 -25.95
CA ALA A 32 5.20 -19.24 -26.69
C ALA A 32 5.78 -18.79 -28.03
N ARG A 33 7.07 -18.44 -28.06
CA ARG A 33 7.77 -18.08 -29.30
C ARG A 33 7.81 -19.25 -30.29
N GLY A 34 8.21 -20.43 -29.84
CA GLY A 34 8.22 -21.63 -30.67
C GLY A 34 6.83 -21.98 -31.24
N MET A 35 5.79 -21.86 -30.44
CA MET A 35 4.41 -22.03 -30.91
C MET A 35 4.03 -21.00 -31.98
N ARG A 36 4.32 -19.73 -31.75
CA ARG A 36 4.06 -18.64 -32.72
C ARG A 36 4.78 -18.86 -34.06
N GLU A 37 6.06 -19.25 -34.01
CA GLU A 37 6.86 -19.54 -35.21
C GLU A 37 6.27 -20.71 -36.03
N ARG A 38 5.79 -21.74 -35.36
CA ARG A 38 5.14 -22.89 -36.01
C ARG A 38 3.81 -22.50 -36.64
N LEU A 39 2.97 -21.77 -35.89
CA LEU A 39 1.70 -21.26 -36.41
C LEU A 39 1.88 -20.31 -37.61
N ALA A 40 2.91 -19.46 -37.57
CA ALA A 40 3.24 -18.57 -38.69
C ALA A 40 3.66 -19.31 -39.96
N LYS A 41 4.18 -20.55 -39.83
CA LYS A 41 4.47 -21.47 -40.95
C LYS A 41 3.27 -22.27 -41.43
N GLY A 42 2.08 -22.05 -40.84
CA GLY A 42 0.86 -22.78 -41.18
C GLY A 42 0.76 -24.17 -40.52
N GLU A 43 1.63 -24.47 -39.54
CA GLU A 43 1.55 -25.74 -38.81
C GLU A 43 0.34 -25.74 -37.85
N SER A 44 -0.32 -26.87 -37.70
CA SER A 44 -1.32 -27.08 -36.67
C SER A 44 -0.64 -27.54 -35.38
N ILE A 45 -1.06 -26.95 -34.25
CA ILE A 45 -0.59 -27.35 -32.92
C ILE A 45 -1.76 -27.95 -32.16
N LEU A 46 -1.62 -29.22 -31.76
CA LEU A 46 -2.56 -29.91 -30.90
C LEU A 46 -2.08 -29.81 -29.45
N LEU A 47 -2.94 -29.31 -28.58
CA LEU A 47 -2.68 -29.25 -27.13
C LEU A 47 -3.57 -30.26 -26.42
N HIS A 48 -3.00 -30.98 -25.47
CA HIS A 48 -3.74 -31.81 -24.53
C HIS A 48 -3.66 -31.16 -23.15
N ALA A 49 -4.80 -30.75 -22.63
CA ALA A 49 -4.92 -30.13 -21.30
C ALA A 49 -5.71 -31.07 -20.37
N LEU A 50 -5.18 -31.27 -19.18
CA LEU A 50 -5.86 -31.96 -18.09
C LEU A 50 -6.05 -30.99 -16.93
N VAL A 51 -7.30 -30.57 -16.71
CA VAL A 51 -7.67 -29.67 -15.62
C VAL A 51 -8.31 -30.49 -14.50
N LYS A 52 -7.75 -30.40 -13.30
CA LYS A 52 -8.31 -30.94 -12.07
C LYS A 52 -8.50 -29.77 -11.11
N ALA A 53 -9.57 -29.04 -11.29
CA ALA A 53 -9.92 -27.86 -10.49
C ALA A 53 -11.44 -27.85 -10.24
N GLY A 54 -11.86 -27.17 -9.20
CA GLY A 54 -13.26 -27.01 -8.85
C GLY A 54 -13.42 -26.04 -7.68
N GLN A 55 -14.62 -25.51 -7.53
CA GLN A 55 -14.99 -24.72 -6.38
C GLN A 55 -15.44 -25.65 -5.25
N HIS A 56 -14.92 -25.42 -4.06
CA HIS A 56 -15.25 -26.17 -2.86
C HIS A 56 -15.69 -25.20 -1.77
N ALA A 57 -16.60 -25.65 -0.90
CA ALA A 57 -16.89 -24.90 0.32
C ALA A 57 -15.63 -24.81 1.17
N GLY A 58 -15.31 -23.61 1.63
CA GLY A 58 -14.13 -23.32 2.45
C GLY A 58 -14.32 -22.08 3.28
N ASN A 59 -13.34 -21.77 4.12
CA ASN A 59 -13.29 -20.55 4.90
C ASN A 59 -11.95 -19.87 4.68
N TYR A 60 -11.94 -18.54 4.65
CA TYR A 60 -10.73 -17.76 4.82
C TYR A 60 -10.35 -17.74 6.29
N GLU A 61 -9.11 -18.06 6.59
CA GLU A 61 -8.55 -17.94 7.93
C GLU A 61 -7.64 -16.73 7.98
N VAL A 62 -7.86 -15.85 8.96
CA VAL A 62 -7.02 -14.68 9.19
C VAL A 62 -6.39 -14.81 10.57
N VAL A 63 -5.06 -14.93 10.60
CA VAL A 63 -4.31 -14.98 11.85
C VAL A 63 -4.05 -13.55 12.34
N THR A 64 -4.29 -13.31 13.63
CA THR A 64 -3.99 -12.01 14.25
C THR A 64 -3.31 -12.17 15.60
N ALA A 65 -2.41 -11.21 15.90
CA ALA A 65 -1.78 -11.08 17.21
C ALA A 65 -1.77 -9.62 17.66
N THR A 66 -1.57 -9.35 18.97
CA THR A 66 -1.53 -7.99 19.49
C THR A 66 -0.45 -7.79 20.56
N ILE A 67 0.07 -6.58 20.60
CA ILE A 67 0.73 -5.99 21.78
C ILE A 67 -0.28 -4.97 22.33
N PRO A 68 -0.89 -5.21 23.51
CA PRO A 68 -1.91 -4.31 24.05
C PRO A 68 -1.36 -2.90 24.33
N GLY A 69 -2.18 -1.89 24.04
CA GLY A 69 -1.89 -0.52 24.43
C GLY A 69 -2.07 -0.28 25.93
N ALA A 70 -1.23 0.59 26.49
CA ALA A 70 -1.21 0.91 27.91
C ALA A 70 -2.06 2.15 28.27
N ASP A 71 -2.33 3.05 27.31
CA ASP A 71 -3.10 4.26 27.58
C ASP A 71 -4.61 3.95 27.72
N PRO A 72 -5.25 4.31 28.84
CA PRO A 72 -6.67 4.01 29.07
C PRO A 72 -7.63 4.58 28.01
N LYS A 73 -7.26 5.68 27.34
CA LYS A 73 -8.08 6.34 26.31
C LYS A 73 -7.78 5.82 24.90
N LEU A 74 -6.52 5.46 24.63
CA LEU A 74 -6.05 5.14 23.29
C LEU A 74 -5.91 3.63 23.03
N LYS A 75 -5.91 2.77 24.02
CA LYS A 75 -5.71 1.31 23.89
C LYS A 75 -6.71 0.61 22.97
N GLU A 76 -7.88 1.20 22.76
CA GLU A 76 -8.89 0.67 21.84
C GLU A 76 -8.61 1.08 20.37
N GLU A 77 -7.73 2.05 20.15
CA GLU A 77 -7.22 2.38 18.83
C GLU A 77 -6.06 1.45 18.48
N GLU A 78 -5.95 1.08 17.20
CA GLU A 78 -4.96 0.10 16.75
C GLU A 78 -4.10 0.64 15.63
N ILE A 79 -2.79 0.39 15.72
CA ILE A 79 -1.85 0.51 14.61
C ILE A 79 -1.57 -0.91 14.12
N ALA A 80 -1.90 -1.20 12.87
CA ALA A 80 -1.78 -2.54 12.34
C ALA A 80 -0.54 -2.73 11.46
N PHE A 81 0.04 -3.93 11.55
CA PHE A 81 0.97 -4.46 10.56
C PHE A 81 0.25 -5.52 9.75
N SER A 82 0.37 -5.50 8.45
CA SER A 82 -0.30 -6.43 7.54
C SER A 82 0.65 -6.95 6.46
N CYS A 83 0.53 -8.23 6.16
CA CYS A 83 1.08 -8.89 4.99
C CYS A 83 0.09 -9.97 4.57
N HIS A 84 0.04 -10.35 3.30
CA HIS A 84 -0.74 -11.53 2.93
C HIS A 84 0.06 -12.83 3.19
N LEU A 85 -0.64 -13.88 3.62
CA LEU A 85 -0.02 -15.15 4.00
C LEU A 85 -0.09 -16.20 2.90
N ASP A 86 -0.98 -16.03 1.95
CA ASP A 86 -1.21 -16.94 0.84
C ASP A 86 -0.37 -16.59 -0.38
N HIS A 87 -0.15 -17.60 -1.22
CA HIS A 87 0.42 -17.46 -2.56
C HIS A 87 0.07 -18.69 -3.39
N GLN A 88 -0.05 -18.53 -4.71
CA GLN A 88 -0.39 -19.64 -5.61
C GLN A 88 0.69 -20.72 -5.67
N ARG A 89 1.94 -20.36 -5.42
CA ARG A 89 3.11 -21.24 -5.33
C ARG A 89 4.05 -20.69 -4.25
N PRO A 90 5.04 -21.48 -3.76
CA PRO A 90 6.03 -20.92 -2.86
C PRO A 90 6.63 -19.63 -3.43
N GLY A 91 6.48 -18.54 -2.70
CA GLY A 91 6.96 -17.21 -3.03
C GLY A 91 7.76 -16.64 -1.87
N ALA A 92 9.08 -16.51 -2.03
CA ALA A 92 9.94 -16.10 -0.93
C ALA A 92 9.91 -14.59 -0.73
N ASN A 93 9.93 -13.80 -1.80
CA ASN A 93 9.74 -12.36 -1.69
C ASN A 93 8.26 -12.02 -1.63
N ASP A 94 7.45 -12.65 -2.45
CA ASP A 94 6.00 -12.48 -2.54
C ASP A 94 5.25 -13.69 -1.94
N ASN A 95 4.81 -13.69 -0.62
CA ASN A 95 5.07 -12.64 0.37
C ASN A 95 5.59 -13.24 1.70
N ALA A 96 6.39 -14.32 1.62
CA ALA A 96 7.01 -14.86 2.83
C ALA A 96 7.96 -13.82 3.48
N SER A 97 8.58 -12.93 2.68
CA SER A 97 9.46 -11.88 3.18
C SER A 97 8.71 -10.87 4.07
N GLY A 98 7.53 -10.41 3.65
CA GLY A 98 6.70 -9.51 4.44
C GLY A 98 6.25 -10.17 5.75
N CYS A 99 5.75 -11.40 5.68
CA CYS A 99 5.28 -12.13 6.85
C CYS A 99 6.41 -12.40 7.87
N ALA A 100 7.58 -12.86 7.41
CA ALA A 100 8.73 -13.08 8.27
C ALA A 100 9.21 -11.77 8.93
N THR A 101 9.22 -10.68 8.16
CA THR A 101 9.59 -9.35 8.66
C THR A 101 8.62 -8.87 9.74
N ILE A 102 7.31 -9.01 9.54
CA ILE A 102 6.29 -8.63 10.53
C ILE A 102 6.38 -9.48 11.79
N LEU A 103 6.67 -10.78 11.67
CA LEU A 103 6.90 -11.65 12.84
C LEU A 103 8.12 -11.18 13.65
N GLU A 104 9.22 -10.79 12.98
CA GLU A 104 10.39 -10.24 13.66
C GLU A 104 10.09 -8.87 14.31
N VAL A 105 9.31 -8.02 13.66
CA VAL A 105 8.80 -6.76 14.25
C VAL A 105 8.00 -7.06 15.52
N ALA A 106 7.07 -8.02 15.47
CA ALA A 106 6.26 -8.41 16.62
C ALA A 106 7.12 -8.90 17.78
N ARG A 107 8.08 -9.80 17.49
CA ARG A 107 9.02 -10.34 18.47
C ARG A 107 9.86 -9.22 19.11
N THR A 108 10.40 -8.34 18.29
CA THR A 108 11.28 -7.25 18.74
C THR A 108 10.51 -6.22 19.56
N LEU A 109 9.37 -5.73 19.09
CA LEU A 109 8.55 -4.78 19.83
C LEU A 109 8.08 -5.37 21.17
N LYS A 110 7.61 -6.63 21.18
CA LYS A 110 7.21 -7.32 22.41
C LYS A 110 8.35 -7.36 23.44
N ARG A 111 9.60 -7.60 23.00
CA ARG A 111 10.77 -7.61 23.89
C ARG A 111 11.15 -6.22 24.38
N LEU A 112 11.15 -5.23 23.47
CA LEU A 112 11.57 -3.88 23.79
C LEU A 112 10.57 -3.12 24.67
N THR A 113 9.28 -3.45 24.58
CA THR A 113 8.20 -2.83 25.37
C THR A 113 7.75 -3.65 26.58
N ALA A 114 8.37 -4.80 26.84
CA ALA A 114 8.04 -5.60 28.01
C ALA A 114 8.29 -4.79 29.29
N ALA A 115 7.27 -4.69 30.14
CA ALA A 115 7.37 -4.00 31.42
C ALA A 115 8.56 -4.54 32.25
N HIS A 116 9.24 -3.64 32.96
CA HIS A 116 10.29 -4.00 33.91
C HIS A 116 9.73 -4.82 35.07
N THR A 117 9.44 -6.10 34.85
CA THR A 117 9.25 -7.01 35.98
C THR A 117 10.60 -7.39 36.52
N SER A 118 10.90 -6.93 37.70
CA SER A 118 12.09 -7.30 38.46
C SER A 118 12.26 -8.81 38.50
N GLY A 119 13.16 -9.36 37.70
CA GLY A 119 13.61 -10.74 37.79
C GLY A 119 12.86 -11.73 36.89
N GLY A 120 13.40 -11.99 35.73
CA GLY A 120 13.15 -13.18 34.96
C GLY A 120 12.62 -12.94 33.55
N CYS A 121 13.33 -13.50 32.60
CA CYS A 121 12.81 -13.76 31.25
C CYS A 121 11.50 -14.54 31.38
N THR A 122 10.38 -14.00 30.90
CA THR A 122 9.18 -14.79 30.73
C THR A 122 9.34 -15.54 29.41
N PRO A 123 9.49 -16.88 29.42
CA PRO A 123 9.51 -17.65 28.18
C PRO A 123 8.26 -17.31 27.39
N ILE A 124 8.37 -17.12 26.08
CA ILE A 124 7.22 -17.15 25.18
C ILE A 124 6.51 -18.44 25.51
N GLY A 125 5.26 -18.34 25.99
CA GLY A 125 4.53 -19.47 26.58
C GLY A 125 4.68 -20.70 25.70
N LYS A 126 4.85 -21.86 26.30
CA LYS A 126 4.99 -23.14 25.60
C LYS A 126 3.99 -23.16 24.46
N ILE A 127 4.48 -23.20 23.24
CA ILE A 127 3.65 -23.39 22.06
C ILE A 127 3.06 -24.80 22.20
N ASN A 128 1.85 -24.87 22.73
CA ASN A 128 1.08 -26.09 22.83
C ASN A 128 0.33 -26.33 21.50
N ASP A 129 1.07 -26.39 20.42
CA ASP A 129 0.50 -26.81 19.15
C ASP A 129 0.84 -28.29 18.95
N GLU A 130 -0.16 -29.14 19.16
CA GLU A 130 -0.04 -30.59 18.92
C GLU A 130 0.22 -30.95 17.46
N LYS A 131 0.10 -29.99 16.54
CA LYS A 131 0.33 -30.14 15.09
C LYS A 131 1.74 -29.78 14.64
N MET A 132 2.55 -29.19 15.51
CA MET A 132 3.93 -28.81 15.16
C MET A 132 4.85 -30.04 15.22
N ASP A 133 5.57 -30.30 14.13
CA ASP A 133 6.55 -31.39 14.11
C ASP A 133 7.75 -31.14 15.04
N ALA A 134 8.44 -32.23 15.42
CA ALA A 134 9.51 -32.16 16.40
C ALA A 134 10.71 -31.33 15.95
N ALA A 135 11.03 -31.28 14.66
CA ALA A 135 12.15 -30.50 14.11
C ALA A 135 11.88 -29.01 14.17
N THR A 136 10.68 -28.59 13.79
CA THR A 136 10.22 -27.19 13.89
C THR A 136 10.18 -26.73 15.35
N ARG A 137 9.78 -27.61 16.27
CA ARG A 137 9.78 -27.31 17.71
C ARG A 137 11.19 -27.15 18.27
N GLU A 138 12.12 -28.04 17.88
CA GLU A 138 13.53 -27.98 18.29
C GLU A 138 14.22 -26.74 17.74
N GLU A 139 13.87 -26.29 16.54
CA GLU A 139 14.39 -25.06 15.93
C GLU A 139 13.85 -23.81 16.63
N PHE A 140 12.57 -23.79 17.02
CA PHE A 140 12.00 -22.72 17.84
C PHE A 140 12.61 -22.67 19.25
N GLU A 141 12.87 -23.81 19.88
CA GLU A 141 13.54 -23.89 21.18
C GLU A 141 15.03 -23.48 21.11
N ARG A 142 15.70 -23.71 19.97
CA ARG A 142 17.07 -23.23 19.70
C ARG A 142 17.18 -21.73 19.50
N LEU A 143 16.12 -21.06 19.04
CA LEU A 143 16.10 -19.62 18.80
C LEU A 143 15.99 -18.79 20.10
N GLU A 144 15.98 -19.41 21.28
CA GLU A 144 15.92 -18.78 22.59
C GLU A 144 17.18 -18.97 23.42
N PRO A 145 18.25 -18.20 23.26
CA PRO A 145 19.14 -17.93 24.40
C PRO A 145 18.61 -16.72 25.17
N CYS A 146 17.92 -16.94 26.28
CA CYS A 146 17.62 -15.90 27.27
C CYS A 146 18.88 -15.24 27.90
N GLU A 147 20.07 -15.68 27.52
CA GLU A 147 21.33 -15.33 28.18
C GLU A 147 21.86 -13.91 27.84
N TRP A 148 21.30 -13.24 26.84
CA TRP A 148 21.89 -11.97 26.35
C TRP A 148 21.16 -10.70 26.81
N TRP A 149 20.04 -10.80 27.51
CA TRP A 149 19.27 -9.63 27.89
C TRP A 149 18.96 -9.57 29.39
N THR A 150 19.87 -8.93 30.13
CA THR A 150 19.68 -8.67 31.58
C THR A 150 19.06 -7.29 31.88
N GLY A 151 18.56 -6.57 30.87
CA GLY A 151 17.94 -5.25 30.99
C GLY A 151 16.46 -5.29 30.65
N GLY A 152 15.64 -4.60 31.43
CA GLY A 152 14.23 -4.38 31.12
C GLY A 152 14.01 -3.63 29.80
N GLY A 153 12.77 -3.53 29.36
CA GLY A 153 12.41 -2.90 28.08
C GLY A 153 13.01 -1.50 27.91
N VAL A 154 13.59 -1.26 26.74
CA VAL A 154 14.23 0.03 26.40
C VAL A 154 13.17 1.05 25.98
N LEU A 155 12.01 0.59 25.53
CA LEU A 155 10.89 1.40 25.05
C LEU A 155 9.74 1.35 26.06
N ALA A 156 8.99 2.45 26.16
CA ALA A 156 7.73 2.46 26.88
C ALA A 156 6.71 1.49 26.24
N GLU A 157 5.74 1.02 27.02
CA GLU A 157 4.60 0.32 26.46
C GLU A 157 3.88 1.23 25.45
N PRO A 158 3.40 0.70 24.30
CA PRO A 158 2.72 1.53 23.33
C PRO A 158 1.40 2.06 23.91
N ALA A 159 1.04 3.31 23.60
CA ALA A 159 -0.21 3.88 24.07
C ALA A 159 -1.42 3.25 23.35
N ARG A 160 -1.33 3.08 22.02
CA ARG A 160 -2.30 2.33 21.19
C ARG A 160 -1.91 0.87 21.12
N THR A 161 -2.89 0.01 20.93
CA THR A 161 -2.63 -1.41 20.64
C THR A 161 -1.92 -1.55 19.29
N ILE A 162 -0.85 -2.35 19.24
CA ILE A 162 -0.21 -2.75 18.00
C ILE A 162 -0.78 -4.11 17.61
N ARG A 163 -1.32 -4.20 16.39
CA ARG A 163 -1.91 -5.42 15.84
C ARG A 163 -1.10 -5.95 14.68
N PHE A 164 -1.05 -7.26 14.56
CA PHE A 164 -0.45 -7.98 13.44
C PHE A 164 -1.56 -8.78 12.76
N ILE A 165 -1.66 -8.71 11.42
CA ILE A 165 -2.74 -9.31 10.63
C ILE A 165 -2.11 -10.04 9.45
N PHE A 166 -2.50 -11.31 9.26
CA PHE A 166 -2.01 -12.19 8.21
C PHE A 166 -3.22 -12.77 7.46
N PRO A 167 -3.82 -12.04 6.52
CA PRO A 167 -4.95 -12.48 5.72
C PRO A 167 -4.49 -13.20 4.44
N PRO A 168 -5.38 -13.89 3.73
CA PRO A 168 -5.27 -14.02 2.28
C PRO A 168 -5.33 -12.65 1.62
N GLU A 169 -4.54 -12.47 0.54
CA GLU A 169 -4.39 -11.19 -0.15
C GLU A 169 -5.74 -10.67 -0.65
N ILE A 170 -5.95 -9.38 -0.47
CA ILE A 170 -7.10 -8.60 -0.95
C ILE A 170 -8.45 -9.15 -0.45
N GLU A 171 -8.90 -10.33 -0.91
CA GLU A 171 -10.20 -10.86 -0.53
C GLU A 171 -10.30 -11.18 0.95
N GLY A 172 -9.22 -11.67 1.57
CA GLY A 172 -9.17 -11.95 3.01
C GLY A 172 -9.26 -10.66 3.83
N THR A 173 -8.52 -9.63 3.45
CA THR A 173 -8.59 -8.30 4.07
C THR A 173 -9.98 -7.67 3.86
N LEU A 174 -10.52 -7.74 2.66
CA LEU A 174 -11.86 -7.25 2.34
C LEU A 174 -12.93 -7.96 3.17
N ALA A 175 -12.87 -9.28 3.27
CA ALA A 175 -13.78 -10.09 4.08
C ALA A 175 -13.67 -9.76 5.57
N LEU A 176 -12.43 -9.57 6.09
CA LEU A 176 -12.18 -9.19 7.47
C LEU A 176 -12.82 -7.84 7.81
N LEU A 177 -12.54 -6.81 7.02
CA LEU A 177 -13.02 -5.45 7.29
C LEU A 177 -14.54 -5.33 7.13
N ASN A 178 -15.14 -6.00 6.15
CA ASN A 178 -16.58 -6.06 5.98
C ASN A 178 -17.27 -6.90 7.08
N GLY A 179 -16.70 -8.05 7.41
CA GLY A 179 -17.26 -8.96 8.40
C GLY A 179 -17.13 -8.45 9.84
N LYS A 180 -16.18 -7.55 10.10
CA LYS A 180 -15.92 -7.00 11.44
C LYS A 180 -15.79 -5.47 11.41
N PRO A 181 -16.86 -4.72 11.14
CA PRO A 181 -16.79 -3.26 10.97
C PRO A 181 -16.32 -2.52 12.23
N GLU A 182 -16.60 -3.03 13.42
CA GLU A 182 -16.11 -2.41 14.67
C GLU A 182 -14.58 -2.63 14.83
N PHE A 183 -14.05 -3.71 14.29
CA PHE A 183 -12.61 -3.91 14.21
C PHE A 183 -11.98 -2.91 13.22
N ALA A 184 -12.54 -2.76 12.04
CA ALA A 184 -12.05 -1.81 11.04
C ALA A 184 -11.98 -0.37 11.59
N LYS A 185 -12.98 0.07 12.35
CA LYS A 185 -13.02 1.42 12.98
C LYS A 185 -11.90 1.68 13.99
N ARG A 186 -11.37 0.62 14.62
CA ARG A 186 -10.28 0.77 15.58
C ARG A 186 -8.94 1.00 14.93
N ILE A 187 -8.74 0.51 13.70
CA ILE A 187 -7.48 0.67 12.96
C ILE A 187 -7.34 2.14 12.54
N LYS A 188 -6.24 2.78 12.95
CA LYS A 188 -5.93 4.18 12.66
C LYS A 188 -4.87 4.35 11.58
N ALA A 189 -4.00 3.37 11.45
CA ALA A 189 -3.02 3.29 10.38
C ALA A 189 -2.57 1.83 10.19
N VAL A 190 -2.11 1.52 9.00
CA VAL A 190 -1.55 0.20 8.65
C VAL A 190 -0.12 0.37 8.13
N ILE A 191 0.77 -0.51 8.53
CA ILE A 191 2.06 -0.73 7.90
C ILE A 191 1.94 -2.04 7.12
N HIS A 192 1.71 -1.92 5.82
CA HIS A 192 1.62 -3.07 4.93
C HIS A 192 2.99 -3.40 4.36
N MET A 193 3.40 -4.66 4.46
CA MET A 193 4.68 -5.15 3.98
C MET A 193 4.45 -6.28 3.00
N ASP A 194 4.81 -6.03 1.77
CA ASP A 194 4.68 -7.03 0.71
C ASP A 194 5.89 -6.94 -0.20
N MET A 195 6.64 -8.06 -0.30
CA MET A 195 7.90 -8.10 -1.04
C MET A 195 8.94 -7.11 -0.47
N VAL A 196 9.52 -7.41 0.69
CA VAL A 196 10.48 -6.50 1.37
C VAL A 196 11.87 -7.09 1.54
N GLY A 197 12.17 -8.22 0.89
CA GLY A 197 13.40 -8.97 1.10
C GLY A 197 14.21 -9.26 -0.17
N GLY A 198 13.79 -8.81 -1.33
CA GLY A 198 14.45 -9.13 -2.59
C GLY A 198 15.90 -8.65 -2.65
N GLY A 199 16.84 -9.59 -2.82
CA GLY A 199 18.25 -9.28 -2.99
C GLY A 199 18.58 -8.67 -4.36
N GLN A 200 19.87 -8.41 -4.63
CA GLN A 200 20.31 -7.75 -5.88
C GLN A 200 19.87 -8.48 -7.15
N GLU A 201 19.76 -9.80 -7.10
CA GLU A 201 19.37 -10.60 -8.26
C GLU A 201 17.93 -10.33 -8.70
N THR A 202 17.06 -9.91 -7.80
CA THR A 202 15.67 -9.55 -8.10
C THR A 202 15.57 -8.25 -8.90
N LYS A 203 16.58 -7.38 -8.86
CA LYS A 203 16.61 -6.04 -9.44
C LYS A 203 15.56 -5.09 -8.88
N ALA A 204 14.94 -5.46 -7.77
CA ALA A 204 13.92 -4.67 -7.12
C ALA A 204 14.51 -3.45 -6.40
N VAL A 205 13.76 -2.35 -6.44
CA VAL A 205 13.99 -1.15 -5.64
C VAL A 205 13.01 -1.18 -4.47
N PHE A 206 13.49 -0.83 -3.28
CA PHE A 206 12.64 -0.74 -2.10
C PHE A 206 11.85 0.57 -2.13
N HIS A 207 10.54 0.48 -2.00
CA HIS A 207 9.66 1.64 -1.99
C HIS A 207 9.03 1.88 -0.62
N VAL A 208 8.89 3.15 -0.28
CA VAL A 208 7.90 3.65 0.65
C VAL A 208 6.83 4.31 -0.20
N THR A 209 5.73 3.61 -0.44
CA THR A 209 4.66 4.07 -1.32
C THR A 209 3.68 4.92 -0.51
N ARG A 210 3.36 6.10 -1.05
CA ARG A 210 2.42 7.04 -0.44
C ARG A 210 0.98 6.55 -0.58
N GLY A 211 0.10 7.11 0.24
CA GLY A 211 -1.33 6.92 0.07
C GLY A 211 -1.89 7.70 -1.13
N PRO A 212 -3.11 7.36 -1.57
CA PRO A 212 -3.81 8.03 -2.65
C PRO A 212 -4.19 9.47 -2.28
N MET A 213 -4.33 10.36 -3.26
CA MET A 213 -4.69 11.75 -3.01
C MET A 213 -6.10 11.93 -2.45
N SER A 214 -6.99 10.95 -2.64
CA SER A 214 -8.33 10.94 -2.03
C SER A 214 -8.28 10.78 -0.51
N LEU A 215 -7.19 10.20 0.03
CA LEU A 215 -6.98 9.98 1.47
C LEU A 215 -5.72 10.69 1.97
N PRO A 216 -5.74 12.01 2.20
CA PRO A 216 -4.61 12.75 2.74
C PRO A 216 -4.17 12.17 4.08
N SER A 217 -2.87 11.87 4.24
CA SER A 217 -2.31 11.32 5.47
C SER A 217 -0.81 11.59 5.57
N PHE A 218 -0.32 11.74 6.80
CA PHE A 218 1.12 11.92 7.08
C PHE A 218 1.85 10.62 7.42
N VAL A 219 1.15 9.48 7.49
CA VAL A 219 1.75 8.23 7.99
C VAL A 219 2.92 7.77 7.12
N HIS A 220 2.83 7.99 5.82
CA HIS A 220 3.90 7.64 4.89
C HIS A 220 5.12 8.58 5.00
N ASP A 221 4.95 9.86 5.41
CA ASP A 221 6.08 10.75 5.70
C ASP A 221 6.88 10.26 6.91
N VAL A 222 6.21 9.68 7.90
CA VAL A 222 6.87 9.03 9.04
C VAL A 222 7.74 7.86 8.57
N ALA A 223 7.18 6.97 7.76
CA ALA A 223 7.94 5.83 7.24
C ALA A 223 9.10 6.26 6.34
N TRP A 224 8.89 7.30 5.52
CA TRP A 224 9.95 7.85 4.68
C TRP A 224 11.11 8.41 5.51
N ALA A 225 10.82 9.10 6.62
CA ALA A 225 11.88 9.62 7.49
C ALA A 225 12.79 8.50 8.03
N PHE A 226 12.22 7.36 8.41
CA PHE A 226 13.00 6.20 8.84
C PHE A 226 13.72 5.52 7.67
N ALA A 227 13.12 5.46 6.50
CA ALA A 227 13.77 4.92 5.30
C ALA A 227 14.95 5.79 4.84
N GLU A 228 14.79 7.11 4.89
CA GLU A 228 15.86 8.06 4.58
C GLU A 228 17.04 7.93 5.55
N PHE A 229 16.76 7.78 6.85
CA PHE A 229 17.79 7.47 7.84
C PHE A 229 18.55 6.17 7.51
N VAL A 230 17.83 5.11 7.11
CA VAL A 230 18.45 3.85 6.68
C VAL A 230 19.27 4.05 5.39
N ASN A 231 18.78 4.84 4.46
CA ASN A 231 19.52 5.20 3.25
C ASN A 231 20.85 5.85 3.62
N GLU A 232 20.84 6.89 4.46
CA GLU A 232 22.04 7.62 4.87
C GLU A 232 23.08 6.71 5.55
N GLU A 233 22.64 5.93 6.55
CA GLU A 233 23.54 5.02 7.30
C GLU A 233 24.11 3.92 6.39
N SER A 234 23.28 3.36 5.49
CA SER A 234 23.72 2.33 4.56
C SER A 234 24.65 2.86 3.45
N TYR A 235 24.42 4.08 2.96
CA TYR A 235 25.34 4.75 2.03
C TYR A 235 26.69 5.02 2.68
N LYS A 236 26.69 5.55 3.92
CA LYS A 236 27.90 5.79 4.68
C LYS A 236 28.70 4.51 4.89
N PHE A 237 28.01 3.43 5.30
CA PHE A 237 28.64 2.12 5.47
C PHE A 237 29.24 1.59 4.17
N ALA A 238 28.49 1.65 3.06
CA ALA A 238 28.97 1.19 1.75
C ALA A 238 30.19 1.99 1.25
N ALA A 239 30.24 3.29 1.54
CA ALA A 239 31.32 4.18 1.09
C ALA A 239 32.60 4.07 1.95
N THR A 240 32.48 3.83 3.26
CA THR A 240 33.59 3.94 4.20
C THR A 240 33.92 2.64 4.93
N GLY A 241 33.02 1.65 4.90
CA GLY A 241 33.07 0.46 5.75
C GLY A 241 32.60 0.70 7.19
N GLU A 242 32.21 1.93 7.54
CA GLU A 242 31.84 2.34 8.88
C GLU A 242 30.55 3.16 8.87
N ALA A 243 29.63 2.88 9.79
CA ALA A 243 28.47 3.69 10.11
C ALA A 243 28.07 3.45 11.56
N LYS A 244 27.34 4.38 12.18
CA LYS A 244 26.88 4.20 13.56
C LYS A 244 25.83 3.09 13.65
N TYR A 245 24.96 2.99 12.66
CA TYR A 245 23.88 2.01 12.58
C TYR A 245 23.81 1.37 11.19
N PRO A 246 24.78 0.53 10.80
CA PRO A 246 24.85 0.00 9.43
C PRO A 246 23.70 -0.95 9.09
N MET A 247 23.04 -1.53 10.10
CA MET A 247 21.92 -2.47 9.98
C MET A 247 22.20 -3.57 8.93
N VAL A 248 23.38 -4.15 8.99
CA VAL A 248 23.81 -5.26 8.14
C VAL A 248 23.57 -6.57 8.89
N ALA A 249 23.05 -7.57 8.22
CA ALA A 249 23.00 -8.95 8.71
C ALA A 249 24.33 -9.66 8.39
N PRO A 250 24.81 -10.61 9.22
CA PRO A 250 26.09 -11.29 8.99
C PRO A 250 26.23 -11.92 7.61
N GLU A 251 25.15 -12.50 7.11
CA GLU A 251 25.07 -13.23 5.83
C GLU A 251 24.41 -12.41 4.71
N GLY A 252 24.04 -11.16 4.99
CA GLY A 252 23.35 -10.28 4.04
C GLY A 252 24.27 -9.39 3.24
N GLY A 253 23.71 -8.74 2.24
CA GLY A 253 24.37 -7.75 1.41
C GLY A 253 24.85 -6.54 2.20
N LYS A 254 25.83 -5.83 1.66
CA LYS A 254 26.41 -4.61 2.24
C LYS A 254 26.08 -3.35 1.43
N GLU A 255 25.24 -3.51 0.42
CA GLU A 255 24.81 -2.44 -0.46
C GLU A 255 23.93 -1.43 0.28
N PRO A 256 23.89 -0.18 -0.21
CA PRO A 256 22.89 0.80 0.25
C PRO A 256 21.47 0.28 -0.01
N LEU A 257 20.52 0.64 0.87
CA LEU A 257 19.12 0.27 0.68
C LEU A 257 18.54 0.90 -0.58
N ARG A 258 18.83 2.17 -0.84
CA ARG A 258 18.30 2.96 -1.96
C ARG A 258 16.77 2.97 -1.97
N ALA A 259 16.18 3.16 -0.79
CA ALA A 259 14.75 3.32 -0.71
C ALA A 259 14.29 4.53 -1.53
N GLU A 260 13.16 4.36 -2.23
CA GLU A 260 12.49 5.39 -3.03
C GLU A 260 11.18 5.80 -2.37
N TYR A 261 10.91 7.12 -2.32
CA TYR A 261 9.62 7.65 -1.86
C TYR A 261 8.69 7.82 -3.06
N SER A 262 7.89 6.80 -3.34
CA SER A 262 7.10 6.70 -4.55
C SER A 262 5.67 7.24 -4.40
N ALA A 263 5.06 7.60 -5.54
CA ALA A 263 3.64 7.89 -5.61
C ALA A 263 2.82 6.65 -5.29
N TYR A 264 1.54 6.83 -4.99
CA TYR A 264 0.60 5.74 -4.84
C TYR A 264 0.56 4.88 -6.11
N THR A 265 0.63 3.60 -5.91
CA THR A 265 0.40 2.56 -6.92
C THR A 265 -0.40 1.45 -6.29
N MET A 266 -1.32 0.88 -7.04
CA MET A 266 -2.09 -0.27 -6.61
C MET A 266 -1.23 -1.53 -6.63
N GLY A 267 -1.70 -2.59 -5.97
CA GLY A 267 -1.08 -3.88 -6.15
C GLY A 267 -1.09 -4.84 -4.97
N SER A 268 -1.66 -4.49 -3.80
CA SER A 268 -1.78 -5.39 -2.65
C SER A 268 -2.84 -4.91 -1.66
N ASP A 269 -2.91 -5.49 -0.46
CA ASP A 269 -3.93 -5.20 0.57
C ASP A 269 -4.05 -3.74 0.99
N HIS A 270 -3.00 -2.92 0.80
CA HIS A 270 -3.06 -1.48 1.11
C HIS A 270 -4.18 -0.77 0.33
N ASP A 271 -4.54 -1.26 -0.85
CA ASP A 271 -5.65 -0.76 -1.65
C ASP A 271 -6.99 -0.94 -0.94
N VAL A 272 -7.15 -2.06 -0.23
CA VAL A 272 -8.37 -2.33 0.54
C VAL A 272 -8.49 -1.38 1.72
N TYR A 273 -7.41 -1.21 2.48
CA TYR A 273 -7.42 -0.31 3.65
C TYR A 273 -7.70 1.14 3.27
N GLN A 274 -7.07 1.62 2.18
CA GLN A 274 -7.12 3.02 1.76
C GLN A 274 -8.34 3.40 0.93
N ASP A 275 -9.09 2.42 0.42
CA ASP A 275 -10.36 2.64 -0.26
C ASP A 275 -11.29 3.53 0.59
N SER A 276 -11.95 4.50 -0.02
CA SER A 276 -12.75 5.53 0.67
C SER A 276 -13.87 4.97 1.54
N SER A 277 -14.30 3.74 1.30
CA SER A 277 -15.31 3.06 2.13
C SER A 277 -14.79 2.60 3.48
N PHE A 278 -13.47 2.44 3.63
CA PHE A 278 -12.79 2.16 4.90
C PHE A 278 -11.98 3.36 5.38
N GLY A 279 -11.28 4.05 4.49
CA GLY A 279 -10.54 5.29 4.77
C GLY A 279 -9.44 5.10 5.81
N ILE A 280 -8.75 3.97 5.81
CA ILE A 280 -7.67 3.64 6.75
C ILE A 280 -6.33 3.92 6.08
N PRO A 281 -5.57 4.94 6.51
CA PRO A 281 -4.27 5.23 5.91
C PRO A 281 -3.31 4.06 6.02
N ALA A 282 -2.63 3.73 4.94
CA ALA A 282 -1.63 2.66 4.92
C ALA A 282 -0.28 3.14 4.37
N ILE A 283 0.79 2.72 5.03
CA ILE A 283 2.14 2.75 4.51
C ILE A 283 2.33 1.46 3.73
N TYR A 284 2.75 1.53 2.48
CA TYR A 284 3.10 0.34 1.72
C TYR A 284 4.61 0.29 1.52
N LEU A 285 5.24 -0.69 2.16
CA LEU A 285 6.66 -1.01 2.01
C LEU A 285 6.78 -2.19 1.06
N ASN A 286 7.42 -1.98 -0.08
CA ASN A 286 7.48 -3.01 -1.13
C ASN A 286 8.73 -2.91 -1.99
N ASP A 287 9.05 -4.02 -2.62
CA ASP A 287 10.09 -4.16 -3.64
C ASP A 287 9.46 -4.14 -5.03
N TRP A 288 9.80 -3.15 -5.86
CA TRP A 288 9.28 -3.09 -7.22
C TRP A 288 10.25 -2.39 -8.19
N PRO A 289 10.32 -2.80 -9.48
CA PRO A 289 9.81 -4.09 -9.99
C PRO A 289 10.71 -5.25 -9.55
N ASP A 290 10.13 -6.40 -9.23
CA ASP A 290 10.87 -7.63 -8.99
C ASP A 290 10.85 -8.51 -10.25
N ARG A 291 12.04 -8.93 -10.73
CA ARG A 291 12.13 -9.75 -11.95
C ARG A 291 11.64 -11.19 -11.75
N TYR A 292 11.59 -11.66 -10.51
CA TYR A 292 11.22 -13.03 -10.18
C TYR A 292 9.80 -13.20 -9.65
N ILE A 293 9.09 -12.09 -9.41
CA ILE A 293 7.70 -12.13 -8.97
C ILE A 293 6.87 -13.07 -9.85
N HIS A 294 6.03 -13.88 -9.23
CA HIS A 294 5.16 -14.86 -9.90
C HIS A 294 5.92 -15.86 -10.79
N THR A 295 7.10 -16.31 -10.32
CA THR A 295 7.89 -17.33 -11.01
C THR A 295 8.48 -18.34 -10.04
N ASN A 296 8.94 -19.47 -10.57
CA ASN A 296 9.68 -20.46 -9.80
C ASN A 296 11.07 -20.00 -9.33
N PHE A 297 11.48 -18.78 -9.68
CA PHE A 297 12.72 -18.16 -9.21
C PHE A 297 12.52 -17.28 -7.97
N ASP A 298 11.29 -17.06 -7.54
CA ASP A 298 11.02 -16.41 -6.25
C ASP A 298 11.29 -17.39 -5.11
N THR A 299 12.56 -17.53 -4.77
CA THR A 299 13.09 -18.49 -3.80
C THR A 299 13.87 -17.80 -2.70
N ALA A 300 14.01 -18.46 -1.55
CA ALA A 300 14.79 -17.97 -0.42
C ALA A 300 16.26 -17.64 -0.76
N ALA A 301 16.84 -18.26 -1.81
CA ALA A 301 18.17 -17.94 -2.29
C ALA A 301 18.31 -16.52 -2.84
N ASN A 302 17.22 -15.89 -3.22
CA ASN A 302 17.16 -14.53 -3.75
C ASN A 302 16.75 -13.48 -2.70
N ILE A 303 16.61 -13.89 -1.43
CA ILE A 303 16.31 -13.01 -0.30
C ILE A 303 17.60 -12.51 0.35
N ASP A 304 17.65 -11.23 0.65
CA ASP A 304 18.76 -10.59 1.38
C ASP A 304 18.39 -10.33 2.84
N PRO A 305 19.01 -11.01 3.82
CA PRO A 305 18.77 -10.78 5.24
C PRO A 305 19.04 -9.35 5.70
N THR A 306 19.98 -8.64 5.07
CA THR A 306 20.22 -7.23 5.37
C THR A 306 19.03 -6.36 5.00
N LYS A 307 18.41 -6.61 3.84
CA LYS A 307 17.24 -5.88 3.39
C LYS A 307 16.03 -6.15 4.30
N LEU A 308 15.79 -7.42 4.66
CA LEU A 308 14.76 -7.78 5.65
C LEU A 308 14.95 -7.05 6.99
N LYS A 309 16.18 -7.01 7.50
CA LYS A 309 16.52 -6.28 8.74
C LYS A 309 16.22 -4.79 8.64
N ARG A 310 16.54 -4.16 7.53
CA ARG A 310 16.27 -2.74 7.26
C ARG A 310 14.77 -2.47 7.12
N ALA A 311 14.05 -3.31 6.39
CA ALA A 311 12.60 -3.22 6.27
C ALA A 311 11.91 -3.39 7.64
N ALA A 312 12.36 -4.38 8.44
CA ALA A 312 11.88 -4.57 9.81
C ALA A 312 12.08 -3.34 10.69
N PHE A 313 13.24 -2.68 10.59
CA PHE A 313 13.51 -1.45 11.34
C PHE A 313 12.57 -0.31 10.89
N ILE A 314 12.44 -0.07 9.58
CA ILE A 314 11.56 0.99 9.04
C ILE A 314 10.13 0.77 9.53
N GLY A 315 9.61 -0.45 9.39
CA GLY A 315 8.25 -0.78 9.83
C GLY A 315 8.08 -0.68 11.34
N ALA A 316 8.97 -1.29 12.13
CA ALA A 316 8.89 -1.27 13.59
C ALA A 316 8.94 0.15 14.15
N ALA A 317 9.88 0.98 13.66
CA ALA A 317 10.01 2.36 14.08
C ALA A 317 8.77 3.19 13.72
N SER A 318 8.26 3.04 12.50
CA SER A 318 7.04 3.71 12.05
C SER A 318 5.82 3.31 12.88
N GLY A 319 5.61 2.00 13.07
CA GLY A 319 4.45 1.49 13.82
C GLY A 319 4.51 1.86 15.29
N TYR A 320 5.68 1.79 15.93
CA TYR A 320 5.84 2.20 17.32
C TYR A 320 5.63 3.72 17.49
N PHE A 321 6.16 4.54 16.56
CA PHE A 321 5.96 5.99 16.56
C PHE A 321 4.47 6.35 16.45
N LEU A 322 3.74 5.72 15.54
CA LEU A 322 2.30 5.94 15.34
C LEU A 322 1.45 5.40 16.49
N ALA A 323 1.93 4.37 17.20
CA ALA A 323 1.24 3.82 18.35
C ALA A 323 1.29 4.71 19.59
N ASN A 324 2.17 5.72 19.60
CA ASN A 324 2.29 6.67 20.69
C ASN A 324 1.71 8.04 20.30
N PRO A 325 0.96 8.71 21.18
CA PRO A 325 0.51 10.07 20.89
C PRO A 325 1.71 10.98 20.79
N PRO A 326 1.70 11.93 19.86
CA PRO A 326 2.75 12.93 19.82
C PRO A 326 2.65 13.83 21.05
N GLY A 327 3.65 13.72 21.92
CA GLY A 327 3.90 14.75 22.93
C GLY A 327 4.56 15.95 22.25
N PRO A 328 5.73 16.40 22.73
CA PRO A 328 6.54 17.40 22.03
C PRO A 328 6.90 16.98 20.59
N GLU A 329 6.82 15.70 20.27
CA GLU A 329 7.09 15.11 18.96
C GLU A 329 6.08 15.52 17.88
N VAL A 330 4.95 16.13 18.25
CA VAL A 330 4.00 16.70 17.26
C VAL A 330 4.70 17.71 16.34
N PHE A 331 5.70 18.45 16.88
CA PHE A 331 6.51 19.35 16.06
C PHE A 331 7.34 18.58 15.02
N ALA A 332 7.83 17.40 15.38
CA ALA A 332 8.55 16.55 14.44
C ALA A 332 7.61 16.02 13.32
N ILE A 333 6.40 15.59 13.66
CA ILE A 333 5.40 15.17 12.66
C ILE A 333 5.07 16.34 11.73
N TRP A 334 4.81 17.53 12.27
CA TRP A 334 4.53 18.72 11.48
C TRP A 334 5.69 19.05 10.53
N ALA A 335 6.93 19.01 11.04
CA ALA A 335 8.13 19.25 10.23
C ALA A 335 8.31 18.19 9.12
N LEU A 336 8.04 16.92 9.42
CA LEU A 336 8.09 15.83 8.43
C LEU A 336 7.05 16.02 7.33
N ALA A 337 5.79 16.28 7.70
CA ALA A 337 4.73 16.54 6.74
C ALA A 337 5.05 17.77 5.88
N LYS A 338 5.51 18.88 6.50
CA LYS A 338 5.93 20.09 5.76
C LYS A 338 7.08 19.80 4.79
N ARG A 339 8.06 19.01 5.19
CA ARG A 339 9.14 18.59 4.30
C ARG A 339 8.61 17.75 3.14
N GLY A 340 7.73 16.78 3.43
CA GLY A 340 7.08 15.96 2.42
C GLY A 340 6.31 16.82 1.41
N THR A 341 5.50 17.77 1.90
CA THR A 341 4.78 18.76 1.06
C THR A 341 5.73 19.55 0.15
N LEU A 342 6.80 20.12 0.70
CA LEU A 342 7.77 20.89 -0.09
C LEU A 342 8.45 20.05 -1.18
N GLN A 343 8.78 18.80 -0.88
CA GLN A 343 9.33 17.86 -1.86
C GLN A 343 8.30 17.60 -2.97
N GLN A 344 7.03 17.37 -2.61
CA GLN A 344 5.96 17.13 -3.57
C GLN A 344 5.66 18.37 -4.43
N GLU A 345 5.59 19.54 -3.84
CA GLU A 345 5.41 20.81 -4.57
C GLU A 345 6.52 21.02 -5.61
N SER A 346 7.76 20.81 -5.20
CA SER A 346 8.92 20.91 -6.10
C SER A 346 8.85 19.91 -7.27
N PHE A 347 8.54 18.65 -6.96
CA PHE A 347 8.40 17.60 -7.95
C PHE A 347 7.24 17.85 -8.94
N ARG A 348 6.09 18.29 -8.42
CA ARG A 348 4.91 18.59 -9.24
C ARG A 348 5.09 19.86 -10.07
N ALA A 349 5.75 20.88 -9.52
CA ALA A 349 6.14 22.06 -10.30
C ALA A 349 7.06 21.69 -11.47
N TRP A 350 7.97 20.73 -11.26
CA TRP A 350 8.79 20.20 -12.34
C TRP A 350 7.97 19.39 -13.36
N ARG A 351 7.10 18.46 -12.90
CA ARG A 351 6.20 17.69 -13.77
C ARG A 351 5.22 18.57 -14.56
N SER A 352 4.71 19.64 -13.95
CA SER A 352 3.76 20.55 -14.62
C SER A 352 4.31 21.18 -15.91
N ARG A 353 5.63 21.25 -16.07
CA ARG A 353 6.25 21.72 -17.33
C ARG A 353 5.93 20.84 -18.53
N HIS A 354 5.65 19.56 -18.29
CA HIS A 354 5.28 18.59 -19.31
C HIS A 354 3.78 18.53 -19.59
N LEU A 355 2.97 19.26 -18.78
CA LEU A 355 1.54 19.35 -18.98
C LEU A 355 1.18 20.47 -19.98
N PRO A 356 0.09 20.30 -20.75
CA PRO A 356 -0.53 21.40 -21.48
C PRO A 356 -0.78 22.60 -20.56
N THR A 357 -0.69 23.82 -21.08
CA THR A 357 -0.78 25.05 -20.25
C THR A 357 -2.08 25.13 -19.46
N GLU A 358 -3.18 24.69 -20.06
CA GLU A 358 -4.52 24.64 -19.46
C GLU A 358 -4.65 23.66 -18.30
N GLU A 359 -3.79 22.64 -18.25
CA GLU A 359 -3.79 21.60 -17.20
C GLU A 359 -2.92 21.95 -15.98
N ARG A 360 -2.02 22.91 -16.10
CA ARG A 360 -1.03 23.23 -15.06
C ARG A 360 -1.68 23.79 -13.79
N LEU A 361 -2.54 24.79 -13.93
CA LEU A 361 -3.19 25.42 -12.79
C LEU A 361 -4.19 24.50 -12.10
N PRO A 362 -5.07 23.76 -12.81
CA PRO A 362 -5.91 22.73 -12.18
C PRO A 362 -5.12 21.72 -11.36
N ALA A 363 -4.04 21.17 -11.88
CA ALA A 363 -3.21 20.20 -11.17
C ALA A 363 -2.56 20.78 -9.89
N ILE A 364 -2.03 22.01 -9.97
CA ILE A 364 -1.46 22.70 -8.81
C ILE A 364 -2.54 23.00 -7.76
N SER A 365 -3.72 23.43 -8.18
CA SER A 365 -4.83 23.73 -7.27
C SER A 365 -5.32 22.48 -6.55
N ALA A 366 -5.52 21.36 -7.27
CA ALA A 366 -5.96 20.09 -6.69
C ALA A 366 -4.95 19.57 -5.65
N PHE A 367 -3.67 19.65 -5.96
CA PHE A 367 -2.62 19.30 -5.01
C PHE A 367 -2.63 20.19 -3.76
N CYS A 368 -2.76 21.49 -3.92
CA CYS A 368 -2.82 22.40 -2.78
C CYS A 368 -4.04 22.09 -1.88
N VAL A 369 -5.19 21.71 -2.44
CA VAL A 369 -6.35 21.26 -1.67
C VAL A 369 -6.01 20.01 -0.85
N HIS A 370 -5.35 19.02 -1.45
CA HIS A 370 -4.91 17.82 -0.76
C HIS A 370 -4.01 18.16 0.44
N GLU A 371 -2.98 18.99 0.24
CA GLU A 371 -2.08 19.42 1.31
C GLU A 371 -2.81 20.20 2.42
N THR A 372 -3.76 21.03 2.04
CA THR A 372 -4.59 21.76 3.03
C THR A 372 -5.37 20.80 3.92
N GLU A 373 -5.96 19.74 3.37
CA GLU A 373 -6.67 18.73 4.15
C GLU A 373 -5.72 17.93 5.05
N LEU A 374 -4.52 17.58 4.57
CA LEU A 374 -3.48 16.96 5.38
C LEU A 374 -3.12 17.82 6.60
N PHE A 375 -2.84 19.11 6.40
CA PHE A 375 -2.50 20.01 7.50
C PHE A 375 -3.67 20.27 8.45
N LYS A 376 -4.92 20.25 7.99
CA LYS A 376 -6.10 20.29 8.87
C LYS A 376 -6.20 19.05 9.76
N GLN A 377 -5.89 17.87 9.23
CA GLN A 377 -5.84 16.65 10.05
C GLN A 377 -4.74 16.75 11.12
N LEU A 378 -3.53 17.15 10.74
CA LEU A 378 -2.44 17.38 11.69
C LEU A 378 -2.83 18.44 12.73
N ARG A 379 -3.54 19.47 12.32
CA ARG A 379 -4.02 20.53 13.22
C ARG A 379 -4.93 20.00 14.31
N SER A 380 -5.78 19.02 13.98
CA SER A 380 -6.67 18.40 14.97
C SER A 380 -5.92 17.62 16.06
N MET A 381 -4.70 17.13 15.76
CA MET A 381 -3.86 16.42 16.73
C MET A 381 -3.24 17.33 17.80
N ILE A 382 -3.25 18.63 17.57
CA ILE A 382 -2.65 19.63 18.46
C ILE A 382 -3.67 20.52 19.16
N ASP A 383 -4.94 20.14 19.17
CA ASP A 383 -6.01 20.94 19.79
C ASP A 383 -5.83 21.16 21.29
N GLU A 384 -5.14 20.26 21.97
CA GLU A 384 -4.81 20.36 23.40
C GLU A 384 -3.59 21.25 23.70
N LEU A 385 -2.84 21.71 22.68
CA LEU A 385 -1.69 22.59 22.87
C LEU A 385 -2.11 24.04 23.23
N PRO A 386 -1.22 24.81 23.89
CA PRO A 386 -1.43 26.23 24.12
C PRO A 386 -1.81 27.01 22.86
N LYS A 387 -2.70 28.02 23.02
CA LYS A 387 -3.24 28.78 21.89
C LYS A 387 -2.18 29.40 20.99
N GLU A 388 -1.14 29.94 21.57
CA GLU A 388 -0.03 30.63 20.89
C GLU A 388 0.71 29.67 19.93
N LEU A 389 0.89 28.41 20.36
CA LEU A 389 1.51 27.38 19.52
C LEU A 389 0.54 26.98 18.37
N ARG A 390 -0.73 26.82 18.67
CA ARG A 390 -1.74 26.47 17.66
C ARG A 390 -1.86 27.54 16.56
N GLU A 391 -1.83 28.82 16.93
CA GLU A 391 -1.86 29.93 15.97
C GLU A 391 -0.62 29.95 15.07
N GLY A 392 0.54 29.52 15.57
CA GLY A 392 1.73 29.32 14.76
C GLY A 392 1.54 28.26 13.68
N PHE A 393 0.94 27.12 14.02
CA PHE A 393 0.61 26.07 13.07
C PHE A 393 -0.48 26.51 12.08
N ASP A 394 -1.52 27.20 12.53
CA ASP A 394 -2.58 27.71 11.66
C ASP A 394 -2.05 28.68 10.59
N ALA A 395 -1.01 29.44 10.91
CA ALA A 395 -0.34 30.31 9.94
C ALA A 395 0.44 29.57 8.85
N GLU A 396 0.84 28.33 9.11
CA GLU A 396 1.61 27.48 8.18
C GLU A 396 0.74 26.59 7.29
N ILE A 397 -0.56 26.48 7.57
CA ILE A 397 -1.49 25.73 6.70
C ILE A 397 -1.48 26.36 5.31
N PRO A 398 -1.27 25.58 4.24
CA PRO A 398 -1.25 26.09 2.88
C PRO A 398 -2.53 26.86 2.56
N LYS A 399 -2.39 28.06 2.05
CA LYS A 399 -3.51 28.89 1.57
C LYS A 399 -3.65 28.68 0.08
N CYS A 400 -4.51 27.75 -0.28
CA CYS A 400 -4.74 27.46 -1.68
C CYS A 400 -5.44 28.59 -2.39
N TRP A 401 -5.00 28.86 -3.59
CA TRP A 401 -5.74 29.73 -4.51
C TRP A 401 -6.90 28.92 -5.10
N THR A 402 -8.01 28.89 -4.37
CA THR A 402 -9.24 28.17 -4.75
C THR A 402 -10.08 28.93 -5.81
N GLY A 403 -9.60 30.05 -6.27
CA GLY A 403 -10.31 30.92 -7.21
C GLY A 403 -9.86 30.82 -8.67
N TYR A 404 -9.53 29.63 -9.16
CA TYR A 404 -9.34 29.45 -10.59
C TYR A 404 -10.68 29.62 -11.31
N ALA A 405 -11.00 30.88 -11.65
CA ALA A 405 -12.01 31.13 -12.65
C ALA A 405 -11.38 30.87 -14.03
N PRO A 406 -11.99 30.04 -14.87
CA PRO A 406 -11.53 29.83 -16.23
C PRO A 406 -11.36 31.19 -16.91
N ILE A 407 -10.20 31.43 -17.51
CA ILE A 407 -9.98 32.64 -18.31
C ILE A 407 -10.73 32.43 -19.64
N GLY A 408 -11.96 32.91 -19.71
CA GLY A 408 -12.80 32.81 -20.90
C GLY A 408 -14.18 32.16 -20.64
N PRO A 409 -15.02 32.03 -21.68
CA PRO A 409 -16.32 31.36 -21.57
C PRO A 409 -16.11 29.89 -21.23
N ILE A 410 -16.85 29.40 -20.23
CA ILE A 410 -16.84 27.98 -19.82
C ILE A 410 -17.53 27.18 -20.94
N GLU A 411 -16.84 26.18 -21.46
CA GLU A 411 -17.45 25.25 -22.41
C GLU A 411 -18.69 24.56 -21.83
N PRO A 412 -19.76 24.32 -22.62
CA PRO A 412 -20.99 23.71 -22.12
C PRO A 412 -20.78 22.38 -21.39
N LYS A 413 -19.87 21.52 -21.88
CA LYS A 413 -19.52 20.23 -21.22
C LYS A 413 -18.90 20.42 -19.84
N VAL A 414 -18.02 21.40 -19.68
CA VAL A 414 -17.39 21.73 -18.40
C VAL A 414 -18.45 22.28 -17.45
N ALA A 415 -19.33 23.18 -17.92
CA ALA A 415 -20.43 23.72 -17.11
C ALA A 415 -21.41 22.62 -16.66
N GLU A 416 -21.65 21.59 -17.49
CA GLU A 416 -22.44 20.40 -17.11
C GLU A 416 -21.71 19.61 -16.01
N ALA A 417 -20.44 19.26 -16.21
CA ALA A 417 -19.65 18.50 -15.25
C ALA A 417 -19.54 19.18 -13.88
N MET A 418 -19.49 20.52 -13.83
CA MET A 418 -19.49 21.29 -12.59
C MET A 418 -20.81 21.21 -11.79
N ARG A 419 -21.88 20.69 -12.39
CA ARG A 419 -23.17 20.45 -11.71
C ARG A 419 -23.35 19.01 -11.27
N LEU A 420 -22.48 18.11 -11.72
CA LEU A 420 -22.55 16.68 -11.41
C LEU A 420 -21.74 16.41 -10.14
N ILE A 421 -22.43 16.17 -9.06
CA ILE A 421 -21.85 15.78 -7.77
C ILE A 421 -22.29 14.35 -7.50
N PHE A 422 -21.35 13.47 -7.20
CA PHE A 422 -21.64 12.08 -6.91
C PHE A 422 -21.16 11.72 -5.51
N ARG A 423 -21.91 10.85 -4.86
CA ARG A 423 -21.56 10.26 -3.56
C ARG A 423 -21.47 8.76 -3.71
N ARG A 424 -20.40 8.18 -3.21
CA ARG A 424 -20.25 6.72 -3.13
C ARG A 424 -21.36 6.12 -2.26
N SER A 425 -21.93 5.01 -2.73
CA SER A 425 -22.90 4.20 -2.00
C SER A 425 -22.22 3.54 -0.78
N SER A 426 -22.98 3.35 0.30
CA SER A 426 -22.44 2.73 1.53
C SER A 426 -22.10 1.25 1.37
N GLN A 427 -22.61 0.61 0.32
CA GLN A 427 -22.38 -0.78 -0.06
C GLN A 427 -22.31 -0.90 -1.58
N PRO A 428 -21.51 -1.83 -2.12
CA PRO A 428 -20.48 -2.61 -1.43
C PRO A 428 -19.30 -1.74 -0.96
N LYS A 429 -18.54 -2.24 0.01
CA LYS A 429 -17.31 -1.63 0.48
C LYS A 429 -16.11 -2.34 -0.12
N GLY A 430 -15.06 -1.57 -0.37
CA GLY A 430 -13.76 -2.02 -0.85
C GLY A 430 -13.47 -1.59 -2.29
N PRO A 431 -12.25 -1.79 -2.75
CA PRO A 431 -11.85 -1.49 -4.11
C PRO A 431 -12.57 -2.42 -5.09
N LEU A 432 -13.00 -1.85 -6.22
CA LEU A 432 -13.88 -2.54 -7.17
C LEU A 432 -13.18 -3.04 -8.44
N ALA A 433 -11.90 -2.75 -8.56
CA ALA A 433 -11.09 -3.13 -9.71
C ALA A 433 -9.66 -3.40 -9.25
N VAL A 434 -9.44 -4.46 -8.45
CA VAL A 434 -8.12 -4.85 -7.96
C VAL A 434 -7.97 -6.36 -8.14
N PHE A 435 -6.90 -6.81 -8.78
CA PHE A 435 -6.43 -8.21 -8.86
C PHE A 435 -7.50 -9.30 -8.91
N GLY A 436 -8.30 -9.30 -9.96
CA GLY A 436 -9.37 -10.30 -10.14
C GLY A 436 -10.66 -9.97 -9.40
N TYR A 437 -10.70 -8.92 -8.61
CA TYR A 437 -11.91 -8.40 -7.99
C TYR A 437 -12.55 -7.36 -8.91
N ASP A 438 -13.08 -7.81 -10.02
CA ASP A 438 -13.69 -6.95 -11.05
C ASP A 438 -15.21 -6.85 -10.86
N TYR A 439 -15.59 -6.17 -9.79
CA TYR A 439 -17.01 -5.92 -9.50
C TYR A 439 -17.71 -5.19 -10.63
N PHE A 440 -17.01 -4.25 -11.31
CA PHE A 440 -17.62 -3.47 -12.37
C PHE A 440 -18.03 -4.36 -13.56
N ALA A 441 -17.12 -5.20 -14.07
CA ALA A 441 -17.39 -6.03 -15.24
C ALA A 441 -18.55 -7.02 -14.98
N GLU A 442 -18.59 -7.62 -13.79
CA GLU A 442 -19.64 -8.54 -13.38
C GLU A 442 -21.02 -7.88 -13.35
N HIS A 443 -21.12 -6.66 -12.79
CA HIS A 443 -22.39 -5.96 -12.60
C HIS A 443 -22.81 -5.14 -13.83
N ALA A 444 -21.87 -4.59 -14.58
CA ALA A 444 -22.14 -3.80 -15.79
C ALA A 444 -22.91 -4.60 -16.85
N LYS A 445 -22.55 -5.86 -17.03
CA LYS A 445 -23.20 -6.77 -17.97
C LYS A 445 -24.69 -6.96 -17.65
N ALA A 446 -25.02 -7.11 -16.36
CA ALA A 446 -26.41 -7.32 -15.92
C ALA A 446 -27.33 -6.14 -16.23
N VAL A 447 -26.80 -4.91 -16.29
CA VAL A 447 -27.56 -3.68 -16.54
C VAL A 447 -27.28 -3.09 -17.93
N GLY A 448 -26.57 -3.81 -18.80
CA GLY A 448 -26.29 -3.40 -20.16
C GLY A 448 -25.39 -2.17 -20.29
N VAL A 449 -24.47 -1.99 -19.36
CA VAL A 449 -23.45 -0.91 -19.38
C VAL A 449 -22.20 -1.42 -20.07
N ALA A 450 -21.76 -0.71 -21.11
CA ALA A 450 -20.50 -1.01 -21.77
C ALA A 450 -19.30 -0.62 -20.85
N ALA A 451 -18.16 -1.29 -21.03
CA ALA A 451 -16.93 -0.95 -20.33
C ALA A 451 -16.55 0.52 -20.61
N PRO A 452 -16.41 1.36 -19.56
CA PRO A 452 -16.01 2.75 -19.74
C PRO A 452 -14.59 2.86 -20.29
N LYS A 453 -14.35 3.87 -21.10
CA LYS A 453 -13.03 4.11 -21.71
C LYS A 453 -11.94 4.36 -20.68
N LEU A 454 -12.30 4.85 -19.50
CA LEU A 454 -11.36 5.12 -18.41
C LEU A 454 -10.60 3.87 -18.00
N LEU A 455 -11.25 2.69 -17.96
CA LEU A 455 -10.60 1.44 -17.52
C LEU A 455 -9.44 0.99 -18.43
N GLY A 456 -9.43 1.41 -19.68
CA GLY A 456 -8.34 1.14 -20.62
C GLY A 456 -7.48 2.36 -20.93
N TYR A 457 -7.55 3.42 -20.11
CA TYR A 457 -6.82 4.65 -20.36
C TYR A 457 -5.36 4.52 -19.91
N GLU A 458 -4.43 4.95 -20.74
CA GLU A 458 -3.00 5.03 -20.44
C GLU A 458 -2.65 6.50 -20.18
N GLY A 459 -2.44 6.83 -18.91
CA GLY A 459 -2.02 8.16 -18.48
C GLY A 459 -0.52 8.37 -18.56
N LEU A 460 -0.06 9.56 -18.18
CA LEU A 460 1.39 9.87 -18.17
C LEU A 460 2.13 9.14 -17.04
N TRP A 461 1.44 8.90 -15.92
CA TRP A 461 2.04 8.38 -14.68
C TRP A 461 1.20 7.33 -13.97
N GLY A 462 0.12 6.86 -14.58
CA GLY A 462 -0.78 5.83 -14.07
C GLY A 462 -1.58 5.18 -15.18
N SER A 463 -2.23 4.08 -14.88
CA SER A 463 -3.09 3.31 -15.76
C SER A 463 -4.57 3.56 -15.46
N GLY A 464 -5.46 3.02 -16.28
CA GLY A 464 -6.90 3.18 -16.11
C GLY A 464 -7.44 2.67 -14.79
N GLU A 465 -6.82 1.66 -14.19
CA GLU A 465 -7.24 1.09 -12.90
C GLU A 465 -7.00 2.08 -11.75
N GLU A 466 -5.84 2.73 -11.70
CA GLU A 466 -5.55 3.76 -10.71
C GLU A 466 -6.47 4.97 -10.86
N TYR A 467 -6.73 5.41 -12.10
CA TYR A 467 -7.70 6.47 -12.35
C TYR A 467 -9.11 6.08 -11.89
N ALA A 468 -9.54 4.86 -12.14
CA ALA A 468 -10.87 4.37 -11.76
C ALA A 468 -11.01 4.27 -10.23
N TYR A 469 -9.97 3.78 -9.54
CA TYR A 469 -9.90 3.72 -8.08
C TYR A 469 -10.08 5.11 -7.48
N GLU A 470 -9.24 6.07 -7.87
CA GLU A 470 -9.29 7.43 -7.34
C GLU A 470 -10.56 8.20 -7.73
N VAL A 471 -11.11 8.01 -8.94
CA VAL A 471 -12.38 8.64 -9.31
C VAL A 471 -13.51 8.20 -8.39
N LEU A 472 -13.58 6.90 -8.02
CA LEU A 472 -14.57 6.40 -7.09
C LEU A 472 -14.34 6.96 -5.67
N ASP A 473 -13.09 7.00 -5.24
CA ASP A 473 -12.73 7.44 -3.90
C ASP A 473 -12.90 8.94 -3.67
N PHE A 474 -12.77 9.74 -4.72
CA PHE A 474 -13.14 11.15 -4.70
C PHE A 474 -14.66 11.44 -4.78
N ALA A 475 -15.51 10.43 -5.00
CA ALA A 475 -16.96 10.61 -5.04
C ALA A 475 -17.56 10.77 -3.63
N ASP A 476 -17.21 11.86 -2.95
CA ASP A 476 -17.50 12.16 -1.54
C ASP A 476 -18.85 12.87 -1.31
N GLY A 477 -19.58 13.20 -2.38
CA GLY A 477 -20.82 13.97 -2.32
C GLY A 477 -20.62 15.49 -2.17
N LYS A 478 -19.40 15.97 -2.33
CA LYS A 478 -19.03 17.40 -2.24
C LYS A 478 -18.35 17.88 -3.52
N ARG A 479 -17.40 17.12 -4.04
CA ARG A 479 -16.68 17.42 -5.26
C ARG A 479 -17.56 17.16 -6.47
N ASN A 480 -17.56 18.10 -7.40
CA ASN A 480 -18.19 17.90 -8.71
C ASN A 480 -17.25 17.10 -9.64
N ALA A 481 -17.80 16.58 -10.75
CA ALA A 481 -17.04 15.72 -11.67
C ALA A 481 -15.81 16.42 -12.29
N ARG A 482 -15.82 17.75 -12.41
CA ARG A 482 -14.65 18.51 -12.87
C ARG A 482 -13.56 18.54 -11.82
N GLU A 483 -13.89 18.76 -10.54
CA GLU A 483 -12.93 18.75 -9.44
C GLU A 483 -12.33 17.35 -9.23
N ILE A 484 -13.13 16.28 -9.37
CA ILE A 484 -12.64 14.90 -9.35
C ILE A 484 -11.64 14.68 -10.48
N ARG A 485 -12.00 15.06 -11.71
CA ARG A 485 -11.11 14.96 -12.86
C ARG A 485 -9.78 15.70 -12.64
N ASP A 486 -9.84 16.90 -12.10
CA ASP A 486 -8.66 17.72 -11.86
C ASP A 486 -7.76 17.09 -10.78
N ALA A 487 -8.36 16.47 -9.73
CA ALA A 487 -7.63 15.77 -8.68
C ALA A 487 -6.90 14.53 -9.22
N VAL A 488 -7.58 13.64 -9.94
CA VAL A 488 -6.93 12.44 -10.52
C VAL A 488 -5.90 12.80 -11.59
N SER A 489 -6.12 13.91 -12.32
CA SER A 489 -5.14 14.42 -13.28
C SER A 489 -3.89 14.97 -12.61
N ALA A 490 -4.03 15.53 -11.41
CA ALA A 490 -2.88 16.01 -10.63
C ALA A 490 -2.01 14.84 -10.14
N GLU A 491 -2.59 13.69 -9.92
CA GLU A 491 -1.89 12.50 -9.44
C GLU A 491 -1.24 11.72 -10.59
N TYR A 492 -2.00 11.35 -11.61
CA TYR A 492 -1.59 10.42 -12.66
C TYR A 492 -1.40 11.04 -14.05
N GLY A 493 -1.58 12.35 -14.15
CA GLY A 493 -1.53 13.08 -15.44
C GLY A 493 -2.92 13.34 -16.02
N PRO A 494 -3.01 14.22 -17.03
CA PRO A 494 -4.27 14.66 -17.59
C PRO A 494 -5.13 13.51 -18.11
N VAL A 495 -6.40 13.49 -17.70
CA VAL A 495 -7.41 12.59 -18.23
C VAL A 495 -8.55 13.39 -18.85
N PRO A 496 -9.15 12.97 -20.00
CA PRO A 496 -10.29 13.64 -20.59
C PRO A 496 -11.50 13.68 -19.63
N LEU A 497 -12.11 14.85 -19.47
CA LEU A 497 -13.25 15.06 -18.57
C LEU A 497 -14.43 14.13 -18.89
N GLU A 498 -14.67 13.91 -20.19
CA GLU A 498 -15.71 13.02 -20.66
C GLU A 498 -15.53 11.56 -20.21
N MET A 499 -14.29 11.07 -20.06
CA MET A 499 -14.03 9.72 -19.57
C MET A 499 -14.38 9.59 -18.08
N VAL A 500 -14.05 10.59 -17.27
CA VAL A 500 -14.41 10.63 -15.85
C VAL A 500 -15.91 10.72 -15.67
N VAL A 501 -16.60 11.57 -16.45
CA VAL A 501 -18.06 11.68 -16.40
C VAL A 501 -18.72 10.40 -16.90
N GLU A 502 -18.22 9.75 -17.96
CA GLU A 502 -18.70 8.46 -18.46
C GLU A 502 -18.60 7.39 -17.35
N PHE A 503 -17.46 7.31 -16.67
CA PHE A 503 -17.22 6.35 -15.60
C PHE A 503 -18.14 6.58 -14.41
N LEU A 504 -18.25 7.81 -13.91
CA LEU A 504 -19.17 8.14 -12.81
C LEU A 504 -20.63 7.81 -13.13
N LYS A 505 -21.10 8.11 -14.35
CA LYS A 505 -22.44 7.73 -14.81
C LYS A 505 -22.62 6.21 -14.98
N ALA A 506 -21.55 5.48 -15.31
CA ALA A 506 -21.56 4.03 -15.34
C ALA A 506 -21.65 3.44 -13.92
N LEU A 507 -20.87 3.99 -12.98
CA LEU A 507 -20.95 3.61 -11.56
C LEU A 507 -22.34 3.88 -10.96
N GLU A 508 -23.01 4.99 -11.35
CA GLU A 508 -24.38 5.28 -10.92
C GLU A 508 -25.36 4.21 -11.41
N LYS A 509 -25.24 3.77 -12.67
CA LYS A 509 -26.12 2.74 -13.24
C LYS A 509 -25.99 1.38 -12.56
N ILE A 510 -24.80 1.04 -12.06
CA ILE A 510 -24.59 -0.21 -11.30
C ILE A 510 -24.76 -0.01 -9.77
N GLY A 511 -25.20 1.17 -9.34
CA GLY A 511 -25.56 1.46 -7.96
C GLY A 511 -24.40 1.74 -7.01
N LEU A 512 -23.20 2.01 -7.52
CA LEU A 512 -22.01 2.28 -6.70
C LEU A 512 -21.87 3.72 -6.26
N VAL A 513 -22.45 4.63 -7.01
CA VAL A 513 -22.55 6.05 -6.63
C VAL A 513 -23.99 6.55 -6.86
N GLU A 514 -24.35 7.61 -6.16
CA GLU A 514 -25.59 8.33 -6.34
C GLU A 514 -25.31 9.80 -6.68
N GLN A 515 -26.04 10.35 -7.63
CA GLN A 515 -25.96 11.78 -7.90
C GLN A 515 -26.65 12.57 -6.79
N VAL A 516 -25.92 13.48 -6.17
CA VAL A 516 -26.44 14.40 -5.15
C VAL A 516 -27.18 15.54 -5.86
N LYS A 517 -28.42 15.80 -5.42
CA LYS A 517 -29.28 16.86 -5.98
C LYS A 517 -28.91 18.24 -5.43
#